data_875354ca9ce387d81a42ed1264900d43
#
_entry.id   875354ca9ce387d81a42ed1264900d43
#
_cell.length_a   1.000
_cell.length_b   1.000
_cell.length_c   1.000
_cell.angle_alpha   90.00
_cell.angle_beta   90.00
_cell.angle_gamma   90.00
#
_symmetry.space_group_name_H-M   'P 1'
#
loop_
_entity.id
_entity.type
_entity.pdbx_description
1 polymer ?
#
loop_
_entity_poly.entity_id
_entity_poly.type
_entity_poly.pdbx_seq_one_letter_code
_entity_poly.pdbx_strand_id
1 'polypeptide(L)'
;MTKITKKKKKQCFEKFYQRGMEKCKEMVFDIDPSFKRRNKDKHRLLRAYNVFVETGKNMSYWHSLPRERKIDKVIYPFLFCLDRKTLYNKCDDRFNKMLLDGGLAEVESIYHKVDRSLPIAKSLGVKWLLSYLDKEISLEEAISLSMRDTRRYVKRQITWFKHNYIPYKTLEL
;
A
#
# COMPACT_ATOMS: atom_id res chain seq x y z
N MET A 1 15.57 4.09 -15.68
CA MET A 1 14.17 4.56 -15.52
C MET A 1 14.16 6.09 -15.49
N THR A 2 13.62 6.71 -16.50
CA THR A 2 13.49 8.18 -16.64
C THR A 2 12.55 8.70 -15.56
N LYS A 3 12.96 9.72 -14.80
CA LYS A 3 12.11 10.35 -13.77
C LYS A 3 11.07 11.25 -14.46
N ILE A 4 9.78 10.87 -14.39
CA ILE A 4 8.67 11.72 -14.86
C ILE A 4 8.71 13.06 -14.12
N THR A 5 8.78 14.18 -14.85
CA THR A 5 8.66 15.50 -14.24
C THR A 5 7.28 15.65 -13.59
N LYS A 6 7.22 16.25 -12.40
CA LYS A 6 5.96 16.46 -11.64
C LYS A 6 4.86 17.10 -12.49
N LYS A 7 5.22 18.00 -13.42
CA LYS A 7 4.31 18.71 -14.33
C LYS A 7 3.64 17.77 -15.35
N LYS A 8 4.39 16.84 -15.96
CA LYS A 8 3.83 15.85 -16.89
C LYS A 8 2.92 14.85 -16.18
N LYS A 9 3.28 14.44 -14.95
CA LYS A 9 2.41 13.58 -14.13
C LYS A 9 1.06 14.23 -13.86
N LYS A 10 1.03 15.50 -13.51
CA LYS A 10 -0.20 16.24 -13.22
C LYS A 10 -1.09 16.36 -14.46
N GLN A 11 -0.54 16.67 -15.61
CA GLN A 11 -1.28 16.75 -16.87
C GLN A 11 -1.85 15.41 -17.33
N CYS A 12 -1.10 14.32 -17.22
CA CYS A 12 -1.59 12.97 -17.52
C CYS A 12 -2.71 12.56 -16.56
N PHE A 13 -2.56 12.91 -15.26
CA PHE A 13 -3.57 12.65 -14.24
C PHE A 13 -4.89 13.38 -14.56
N GLU A 14 -4.83 14.68 -14.84
CA GLU A 14 -6.01 15.48 -15.19
C GLU A 14 -6.73 14.96 -16.43
N LYS A 15 -6.00 14.70 -17.52
CA LYS A 15 -6.55 14.12 -18.76
C LYS A 15 -7.17 12.73 -18.54
N PHE A 16 -6.56 11.91 -17.70
CA PHE A 16 -7.03 10.57 -17.37
C PHE A 16 -8.32 10.62 -16.55
N TYR A 17 -8.43 11.58 -15.60
CA TYR A 17 -9.60 11.71 -14.75
C TYR A 17 -10.80 12.37 -15.44
N GLN A 18 -10.58 13.32 -16.33
CA GLN A 18 -11.65 13.99 -17.09
C GLN A 18 -12.42 13.05 -18.03
N ARG A 19 -11.78 11.95 -18.47
CA ARG A 19 -12.36 10.99 -19.41
C ARG A 19 -13.26 9.91 -18.79
N GLY A 20 -13.32 9.82 -17.46
CA GLY A 20 -14.04 8.77 -16.75
C GLY A 20 -13.29 7.43 -16.72
N MET A 21 -13.64 6.57 -15.75
CA MET A 21 -12.89 5.35 -15.47
C MET A 21 -12.95 4.32 -16.60
N GLU A 22 -14.09 4.16 -17.27
CA GLU A 22 -14.25 3.16 -18.33
C GLU A 22 -13.40 3.51 -19.56
N LYS A 23 -13.43 4.77 -20.03
CA LYS A 23 -12.54 5.21 -21.12
C LYS A 23 -11.06 5.07 -20.78
N CYS A 24 -10.70 5.29 -19.52
CA CYS A 24 -9.33 5.07 -19.07
C CYS A 24 -8.90 3.59 -19.12
N LYS A 25 -9.82 2.68 -18.80
CA LYS A 25 -9.58 1.24 -18.93
C LYS A 25 -9.40 0.86 -20.41
N GLU A 26 -10.31 1.30 -21.28
CA GLU A 26 -10.24 1.05 -22.72
C GLU A 26 -8.88 1.50 -23.28
N MET A 27 -8.48 2.74 -23.03
CA MET A 27 -7.20 3.29 -23.48
C MET A 27 -5.99 2.45 -23.01
N VAL A 28 -5.98 1.99 -21.75
CA VAL A 28 -4.88 1.17 -21.22
C VAL A 28 -4.92 -0.22 -21.83
N PHE A 29 -6.10 -0.80 -22.06
CA PHE A 29 -6.25 -2.14 -22.61
C PHE A 29 -5.94 -2.19 -24.12
N ASP A 30 -6.18 -1.11 -24.86
CA ASP A 30 -5.75 -0.96 -26.25
C ASP A 30 -4.21 -0.90 -26.35
N ILE A 31 -3.57 -0.19 -25.43
CA ILE A 31 -2.10 -0.07 -25.35
C ILE A 31 -1.46 -1.38 -24.85
N ASP A 32 -2.10 -2.08 -23.91
CA ASP A 32 -1.59 -3.27 -23.26
C ASP A 32 -2.71 -4.30 -23.02
N PRO A 33 -3.05 -5.11 -24.04
CA PRO A 33 -4.11 -6.12 -23.91
C PRO A 33 -3.85 -7.15 -22.79
N SER A 34 -2.59 -7.42 -22.49
CA SER A 34 -2.20 -8.35 -21.41
C SER A 34 -2.47 -7.79 -20.01
N PHE A 35 -2.57 -6.48 -19.88
CA PHE A 35 -2.88 -5.81 -18.63
C PHE A 35 -4.34 -6.00 -18.18
N LYS A 36 -5.25 -6.28 -19.14
CA LYS A 36 -6.70 -6.42 -18.95
C LYS A 36 -7.08 -7.46 -17.88
N ARG A 37 -6.35 -8.58 -17.81
CA ARG A 37 -6.70 -9.70 -16.92
C ARG A 37 -6.46 -9.44 -15.44
N ARG A 38 -5.59 -8.48 -15.06
CA ARG A 38 -5.04 -8.38 -13.70
C ARG A 38 -5.45 -7.14 -12.91
N ASN A 39 -5.94 -6.07 -13.56
CA ASN A 39 -6.00 -4.79 -12.88
C ASN A 39 -7.26 -3.98 -13.22
N LYS A 40 -8.16 -3.89 -12.22
CA LYS A 40 -9.28 -2.93 -12.21
C LYS A 40 -8.97 -1.70 -11.34
N ASP A 41 -7.76 -1.64 -10.75
CA ASP A 41 -7.34 -0.57 -9.84
C ASP A 41 -6.94 0.69 -10.60
N LYS A 42 -7.54 1.81 -10.21
CA LYS A 42 -7.36 3.13 -10.84
C LYS A 42 -5.91 3.61 -10.84
N HIS A 43 -5.19 3.41 -9.74
CA HIS A 43 -3.79 3.83 -9.64
C HIS A 43 -2.87 3.00 -10.53
N ARG A 44 -3.18 1.72 -10.67
CA ARG A 44 -2.43 0.81 -11.56
C ARG A 44 -2.67 1.14 -13.03
N LEU A 45 -3.91 1.44 -13.40
CA LEU A 45 -4.25 1.90 -14.75
C LEU A 45 -3.53 3.20 -15.09
N LEU A 46 -3.60 4.20 -14.20
CA LEU A 46 -2.90 5.47 -14.37
C LEU A 46 -1.39 5.27 -14.49
N ARG A 47 -0.81 4.37 -13.68
CA ARG A 47 0.63 4.06 -13.78
C ARG A 47 0.99 3.43 -15.11
N ALA A 48 0.19 2.48 -15.62
CA ALA A 48 0.42 1.85 -16.91
C ALA A 48 0.36 2.87 -18.06
N TYR A 49 -0.62 3.76 -18.04
CA TYR A 49 -0.75 4.85 -18.99
C TYR A 49 0.44 5.82 -18.94
N ASN A 50 0.86 6.24 -17.73
CA ASN A 50 2.01 7.14 -17.56
C ASN A 50 3.31 6.52 -18.09
N VAL A 51 3.54 5.22 -17.84
CA VAL A 51 4.72 4.52 -18.35
C VAL A 51 4.72 4.52 -19.88
N PHE A 52 3.57 4.25 -20.50
CA PHE A 52 3.46 4.28 -21.96
C PHE A 52 3.71 5.67 -22.54
N VAL A 53 3.10 6.71 -21.99
CA VAL A 53 3.26 8.10 -22.47
C VAL A 53 4.73 8.56 -22.37
N GLU A 54 5.46 8.07 -21.39
CA GLU A 54 6.87 8.45 -21.19
C GLU A 54 7.84 7.68 -22.06
N THR A 55 7.60 6.38 -22.20
CA THR A 55 8.61 5.46 -22.75
C THR A 55 8.25 4.94 -24.13
N GLY A 56 7.00 5.17 -24.59
CA GLY A 56 6.47 4.56 -25.82
C GLY A 56 6.29 3.04 -25.72
N LYS A 57 6.55 2.44 -24.55
CA LYS A 57 6.45 1.00 -24.30
C LYS A 57 5.42 0.72 -23.22
N ASN A 58 4.60 -0.32 -23.39
CA ASN A 58 3.57 -0.70 -22.43
C ASN A 58 4.18 -1.36 -21.18
N MET A 59 3.36 -1.50 -20.13
CA MET A 59 3.80 -2.06 -18.85
C MET A 59 4.22 -3.53 -18.98
N SER A 60 3.53 -4.32 -19.81
CA SER A 60 3.85 -5.73 -20.05
C SER A 60 5.21 -5.90 -20.72
N TYR A 61 5.59 -5.00 -21.62
CA TYR A 61 6.95 -4.98 -22.18
C TYR A 61 8.02 -4.82 -21.10
N TRP A 62 7.85 -3.86 -20.17
CA TRP A 62 8.81 -3.66 -19.09
C TRP A 62 8.86 -4.84 -18.12
N HIS A 63 7.74 -5.52 -17.91
CA HIS A 63 7.68 -6.72 -17.07
C HIS A 63 8.29 -7.97 -17.74
N SER A 64 8.37 -8.01 -19.06
CA SER A 64 8.97 -9.13 -19.80
C SER A 64 10.49 -9.05 -19.88
N LEU A 65 11.07 -7.87 -19.62
CA LEU A 65 12.51 -7.72 -19.62
C LEU A 65 13.16 -8.53 -18.48
N PRO A 66 14.29 -9.18 -18.74
CA PRO A 66 15.03 -9.89 -17.70
C PRO A 66 15.43 -8.91 -16.59
N ARG A 67 15.29 -9.35 -15.35
CA ARG A 67 15.72 -8.55 -14.20
C ARG A 67 17.24 -8.66 -14.06
N GLU A 68 17.93 -7.56 -14.23
CA GLU A 68 19.35 -7.49 -13.89
C GLU A 68 19.54 -7.74 -12.38
N ARG A 69 20.40 -8.68 -12.05
CA ARG A 69 20.83 -8.87 -10.67
C ARG A 69 21.70 -7.68 -10.27
N LYS A 70 21.22 -6.86 -9.35
CA LYS A 70 21.98 -5.71 -8.82
C LYS A 70 22.99 -6.09 -7.75
N ILE A 71 22.98 -7.34 -7.30
CA ILE A 71 23.83 -7.86 -6.22
C ILE A 71 24.44 -9.17 -6.70
N ASP A 72 25.76 -9.16 -6.92
CA ASP A 72 26.54 -10.34 -7.30
C ASP A 72 27.02 -11.16 -6.08
N LYS A 73 26.40 -10.93 -4.92
CA LYS A 73 26.76 -11.64 -3.69
C LYS A 73 25.76 -12.73 -3.38
N VAL A 74 26.21 -13.81 -2.78
CA VAL A 74 25.35 -14.83 -2.20
C VAL A 74 24.68 -14.23 -0.96
N ILE A 75 23.33 -14.24 -0.93
CA ILE A 75 22.55 -13.75 0.18
C ILE A 75 21.94 -14.96 0.89
N TYR A 76 22.16 -15.07 2.19
CA TYR A 76 21.54 -16.06 3.06
C TYR A 76 20.40 -15.40 3.84
N PRO A 77 19.15 -15.47 3.37
CA PRO A 77 18.03 -14.83 4.03
C PRO A 77 17.54 -15.66 5.21
N PHE A 78 17.42 -15.06 6.39
CA PHE A 78 16.80 -15.67 7.57
C PHE A 78 15.40 -15.14 7.77
N LEU A 79 14.47 -16.02 8.16
CA LEU A 79 13.12 -15.66 8.54
C LEU A 79 12.94 -15.90 10.04
N PHE A 80 12.68 -14.82 10.79
CA PHE A 80 12.31 -14.89 12.20
C PHE A 80 10.79 -15.01 12.31
N CYS A 81 10.33 -16.09 12.91
CA CYS A 81 8.91 -16.36 13.12
C CYS A 81 8.57 -16.33 14.60
N LEU A 82 7.58 -15.53 14.94
CA LEU A 82 6.87 -15.62 16.22
C LEU A 82 5.57 -16.41 16.00
N ASP A 83 5.10 -17.08 17.03
CA ASP A 83 3.74 -17.64 17.00
C ASP A 83 2.71 -16.52 16.81
N ARG A 84 1.57 -16.88 16.20
CA ARG A 84 0.56 -15.89 15.82
C ARG A 84 -0.01 -15.14 17.02
N LYS A 85 -0.24 -15.81 18.13
CA LYS A 85 -0.85 -15.22 19.33
C LYS A 85 0.08 -14.19 19.94
N THR A 86 1.33 -14.55 20.14
CA THR A 86 2.39 -13.66 20.63
C THR A 86 2.56 -12.44 19.73
N LEU A 87 2.56 -12.64 18.40
CA LEU A 87 2.69 -11.54 17.46
C LEU A 87 1.50 -10.58 17.50
N TYR A 88 0.27 -11.11 17.64
CA TYR A 88 -0.93 -10.28 17.78
C TYR A 88 -0.91 -9.48 19.08
N ASN A 89 -0.56 -10.10 20.21
CA ASN A 89 -0.43 -9.40 21.50
C ASN A 89 0.60 -8.26 21.39
N LYS A 90 1.78 -8.52 20.84
CA LYS A 90 2.80 -7.46 20.62
C LYS A 90 2.29 -6.31 19.72
N CYS A 91 1.44 -6.59 18.74
CA CYS A 91 0.86 -5.53 17.91
C CYS A 91 -0.17 -4.69 18.69
N ASP A 92 -1.00 -5.33 19.49
CA ASP A 92 -2.01 -4.67 20.31
C ASP A 92 -1.34 -3.82 21.41
N ASP A 93 -0.34 -4.36 22.12
CA ASP A 93 0.46 -3.63 23.13
C ASP A 93 1.15 -2.41 22.51
N ARG A 94 1.74 -2.59 21.32
CA ARG A 94 2.36 -1.48 20.58
C ARG A 94 1.37 -0.38 20.25
N PHE A 95 0.15 -0.73 19.84
CA PHE A 95 -0.88 0.26 19.53
C PHE A 95 -1.33 1.03 20.77
N ASN A 96 -1.54 0.32 21.89
CA ASN A 96 -1.84 0.94 23.18
C ASN A 96 -0.72 1.90 23.61
N LYS A 97 0.54 1.47 23.51
CA LYS A 97 1.68 2.32 23.82
C LYS A 97 1.72 3.58 22.93
N MET A 98 1.48 3.44 21.63
CA MET A 98 1.43 4.61 20.72
C MET A 98 0.37 5.62 21.14
N LEU A 99 -0.79 5.18 21.64
CA LEU A 99 -1.82 6.08 22.15
C LEU A 99 -1.37 6.78 23.44
N LEU A 100 -0.75 6.05 24.37
CA LEU A 100 -0.20 6.61 25.61
C LEU A 100 0.92 7.63 25.32
N ASP A 101 1.74 7.36 24.32
CA ASP A 101 2.84 8.22 23.88
C ASP A 101 2.36 9.45 23.05
N GLY A 102 1.04 9.69 22.97
CA GLY A 102 0.46 10.87 22.32
C GLY A 102 -0.07 10.64 20.89
N GLY A 103 -0.23 9.41 20.45
CA GLY A 103 -0.70 9.11 19.09
C GLY A 103 -2.08 9.69 18.76
N LEU A 104 -2.98 9.83 19.74
CA LEU A 104 -4.25 10.53 19.55
C LEU A 104 -4.03 12.02 19.31
N ALA A 105 -3.23 12.68 20.15
CA ALA A 105 -2.93 14.10 20.01
C ALA A 105 -2.25 14.44 18.68
N GLU A 106 -1.40 13.53 18.16
CA GLU A 106 -0.83 13.67 16.82
C GLU A 106 -1.92 13.70 15.74
N VAL A 107 -2.88 12.77 15.79
CA VAL A 107 -4.00 12.73 14.82
C VAL A 107 -4.90 13.97 14.97
N GLU A 108 -5.16 14.44 16.18
CA GLU A 108 -5.89 15.68 16.45
C GLU A 108 -5.22 16.90 15.81
N SER A 109 -3.90 16.99 15.91
CA SER A 109 -3.12 18.10 15.34
C SER A 109 -3.24 18.26 13.82
N ILE A 110 -3.51 17.16 13.13
CA ILE A 110 -3.69 17.11 11.66
C ILE A 110 -5.16 17.05 11.24
N TYR A 111 -6.09 16.86 12.16
CA TYR A 111 -7.51 16.55 11.91
C TYR A 111 -8.16 17.49 10.89
N HIS A 112 -8.01 18.81 11.05
CA HIS A 112 -8.57 19.82 10.14
C HIS A 112 -7.75 20.05 8.87
N LYS A 113 -6.51 19.52 8.81
CA LYS A 113 -5.57 19.74 7.70
C LYS A 113 -5.50 18.53 6.76
N VAL A 114 -5.95 17.35 7.23
CA VAL A 114 -5.80 16.12 6.47
C VAL A 114 -6.92 16.00 5.43
N ASP A 115 -6.54 15.90 4.17
CA ASP A 115 -7.46 15.48 3.10
C ASP A 115 -7.78 13.99 3.26
N ARG A 116 -9.05 13.66 3.50
CA ARG A 116 -9.56 12.30 3.69
C ARG A 116 -9.38 11.39 2.47
N SER A 117 -9.14 11.96 1.29
CA SER A 117 -8.84 11.21 0.06
C SER A 117 -7.42 10.66 0.04
N LEU A 118 -6.49 11.26 0.80
CA LEU A 118 -5.08 10.92 0.81
C LEU A 118 -4.80 9.58 1.53
N PRO A 119 -3.71 8.89 1.16
CA PRO A 119 -3.33 7.62 1.78
C PRO A 119 -3.12 7.71 3.29
N ILE A 120 -2.68 8.86 3.82
CA ILE A 120 -2.46 9.04 5.26
C ILE A 120 -3.75 8.85 6.06
N ALA A 121 -4.87 9.37 5.58
CA ALA A 121 -6.17 9.20 6.24
C ALA A 121 -6.65 7.74 6.27
N LYS A 122 -6.07 6.87 5.44
CA LYS A 122 -6.38 5.44 5.34
C LYS A 122 -5.33 4.57 6.04
N SER A 123 -4.34 5.18 6.70
CA SER A 123 -3.29 4.46 7.43
C SER A 123 -3.87 3.69 8.61
N LEU A 124 -3.17 2.58 8.96
CA LEU A 124 -3.56 1.77 10.11
C LEU A 124 -3.56 2.62 11.39
N GLY A 125 -4.65 2.57 12.12
CA GLY A 125 -4.90 3.39 13.30
C GLY A 125 -5.50 4.75 12.96
N VAL A 126 -4.87 5.55 12.10
CA VAL A 126 -5.31 6.91 11.76
C VAL A 126 -6.77 6.95 11.30
N LYS A 127 -7.16 6.04 10.40
CA LYS A 127 -8.54 5.97 9.89
C LYS A 127 -9.58 5.97 11.00
N TRP A 128 -9.41 5.10 11.99
CA TRP A 128 -10.41 4.92 13.05
C TRP A 128 -10.33 5.99 14.11
N LEU A 129 -9.14 6.53 14.39
CA LEU A 129 -9.01 7.72 15.25
C LEU A 129 -9.65 8.95 14.61
N LEU A 130 -9.60 9.09 13.30
CA LEU A 130 -10.32 10.14 12.59
C LEU A 130 -11.84 9.95 12.69
N SER A 131 -12.38 8.71 12.57
CA SER A 131 -13.82 8.44 12.80
C SER A 131 -14.25 8.70 14.24
N TYR A 132 -13.39 8.48 15.23
CA TYR A 132 -13.63 8.90 16.61
C TYR A 132 -13.72 10.43 16.72
N LEU A 133 -12.79 11.18 16.11
CA LEU A 133 -12.82 12.65 16.12
C LEU A 133 -14.02 13.23 15.34
N ASP A 134 -14.49 12.51 14.32
CA ASP A 134 -15.74 12.80 13.60
C ASP A 134 -17.01 12.48 14.45
N LYS A 135 -16.85 11.91 15.66
CA LYS A 135 -17.92 11.47 16.56
C LYS A 135 -18.81 10.36 15.98
N GLU A 136 -18.29 9.59 15.04
CA GLU A 136 -19.00 8.45 14.42
C GLU A 136 -18.97 7.21 15.31
N ILE A 137 -17.87 7.03 16.08
CA ILE A 137 -17.64 5.87 16.95
C ILE A 137 -17.01 6.29 18.28
N SER A 138 -17.03 5.42 19.28
CA SER A 138 -16.36 5.66 20.57
C SER A 138 -14.82 5.46 20.41
N LEU A 139 -14.04 5.96 21.40
CA LEU A 139 -12.59 5.76 21.41
C LEU A 139 -12.25 4.27 21.57
N GLU A 140 -12.97 3.54 22.42
CA GLU A 140 -12.78 2.11 22.62
C GLU A 140 -13.02 1.33 21.33
N GLU A 141 -14.05 1.71 20.58
CA GLU A 141 -14.35 1.11 19.29
C GLU A 141 -13.24 1.43 18.26
N ALA A 142 -12.77 2.67 18.20
CA ALA A 142 -11.67 3.07 17.33
C ALA A 142 -10.38 2.27 17.61
N ILE A 143 -10.05 2.05 18.89
CA ILE A 143 -8.92 1.24 19.34
C ILE A 143 -9.09 -0.21 18.88
N SER A 144 -10.25 -0.80 19.17
CA SER A 144 -10.56 -2.20 18.80
C SER A 144 -10.44 -2.43 17.28
N LEU A 145 -10.99 -1.52 16.48
CA LEU A 145 -10.95 -1.56 15.03
C LEU A 145 -9.52 -1.40 14.48
N SER A 146 -8.73 -0.53 15.09
CA SER A 146 -7.33 -0.31 14.72
C SER A 146 -6.47 -1.54 14.97
N MET A 147 -6.62 -2.17 16.14
CA MET A 147 -5.95 -3.43 16.48
C MET A 147 -6.37 -4.55 15.53
N ARG A 148 -7.67 -4.69 15.26
CA ARG A 148 -8.19 -5.68 14.32
C ARG A 148 -7.57 -5.53 12.93
N ASP A 149 -7.48 -4.32 12.41
CA ASP A 149 -6.93 -4.07 11.09
C ASP A 149 -5.42 -4.28 11.06
N THR A 150 -4.70 -4.00 12.16
CA THR A 150 -3.28 -4.32 12.33
C THR A 150 -3.07 -5.84 12.31
N ARG A 151 -3.85 -6.62 13.06
CA ARG A 151 -3.79 -8.09 13.03
C ARG A 151 -4.09 -8.66 11.64
N ARG A 152 -5.05 -8.09 10.92
CA ARG A 152 -5.34 -8.47 9.52
C ARG A 152 -4.16 -8.18 8.58
N TYR A 153 -3.47 -7.06 8.80
CA TYR A 153 -2.27 -6.71 8.03
C TYR A 153 -1.13 -7.71 8.31
N VAL A 154 -0.87 -8.02 9.56
CA VAL A 154 0.11 -9.04 9.98
C VAL A 154 -0.20 -10.40 9.35
N LYS A 155 -1.47 -10.84 9.37
CA LYS A 155 -1.88 -12.09 8.72
C LYS A 155 -1.52 -12.09 7.22
N ARG A 156 -1.77 -10.97 6.52
CA ARG A 156 -1.40 -10.84 5.10
C ARG A 156 0.11 -10.91 4.89
N GLN A 157 0.92 -10.30 5.77
CA GLN A 157 2.38 -10.38 5.69
C GLN A 157 2.88 -11.81 5.89
N ILE A 158 2.41 -12.51 6.91
CA ILE A 158 2.76 -13.92 7.15
C ILE A 158 2.43 -14.77 5.92
N THR A 159 1.22 -14.61 5.38
CA THR A 159 0.79 -15.34 4.18
C THR A 159 1.69 -15.02 2.98
N TRP A 160 2.05 -13.74 2.79
CA TRP A 160 2.93 -13.35 1.71
C TRP A 160 4.31 -13.96 1.84
N PHE A 161 4.92 -13.91 3.03
CA PHE A 161 6.23 -14.53 3.28
C PHE A 161 6.20 -16.03 3.01
N LYS A 162 5.16 -16.74 3.47
CA LYS A 162 5.02 -18.18 3.23
C LYS A 162 4.97 -18.57 1.74
N HIS A 163 4.42 -17.71 0.89
CA HIS A 163 4.23 -18.02 -0.54
C HIS A 163 5.29 -17.42 -1.47
N ASN A 164 5.96 -16.35 -1.05
CA ASN A 164 6.83 -15.56 -1.93
C ASN A 164 8.28 -15.49 -1.46
N TYR A 165 8.59 -16.05 -0.30
CA TYR A 165 9.89 -15.96 0.29
C TYR A 165 10.43 -17.35 0.63
N ILE A 166 11.62 -17.66 0.12
CA ILE A 166 12.32 -18.91 0.42
C ILE A 166 13.49 -18.55 1.33
N PRO A 167 13.37 -18.76 2.65
CA PRO A 167 14.45 -18.47 3.58
C PRO A 167 15.55 -19.54 3.47
N TYR A 168 16.80 -19.14 3.71
CA TYR A 168 17.89 -20.07 3.94
C TYR A 168 17.64 -20.87 5.23
N LYS A 169 17.18 -20.20 6.28
CA LYS A 169 16.79 -20.81 7.56
C LYS A 169 15.64 -20.02 8.20
N THR A 170 14.67 -20.75 8.73
CA THR A 170 13.64 -20.19 9.62
C THR A 170 14.08 -20.36 11.06
N LEU A 171 13.99 -19.29 11.86
CA LEU A 171 14.26 -19.27 13.30
C LEU A 171 12.95 -18.97 14.00
N GLU A 172 12.52 -19.88 14.88
CA GLU A 172 11.36 -19.70 15.75
C GLU A 172 11.84 -19.05 17.06
N LEU A 173 11.11 -17.99 17.48
CA LEU A 173 11.41 -17.20 18.68
C LEU A 173 10.25 -17.32 19.69
#